data_b2ae9b4149f67da48b9eeb509c4d9580
#
_entry.id   b2ae9b4149f67da48b9eeb509c4d9580
#
_cell.length_a   1.000
_cell.length_b   1.000
_cell.length_c   1.000
_cell.angle_alpha   90.00
_cell.angle_beta   90.00
_cell.angle_gamma   90.00
#
_symmetry.space_group_name_H-M   'P 1'
#
loop_
_entity.id
_entity.type
_entity.pdbx_description
1 polymer ?
#
loop_
_entity_poly.entity_id
_entity_poly.type
_entity_poly.pdbx_seq_one_letter_code
_entity_poly.pdbx_strand_id
1 'polypeptide(L)'
;MSKTISILGATGSIGHQTLDVAEQLGLRVAALTAHSNAERLEAQARKFRPRLAVLTDEAAAKDLAVRLADTDTRVLGGPEALLEAAVCPEADTVVTAVVGMVGLRPTLAAIREKKRIALANKETLVCAGQLVMDAADAYGAEIVPVDSEHSAIFQCLQGCADRREIKRLILTCSGGPFYGMTAEEVGKMTRADALRHPNWTMGPKITVDCATLMNKGLEVIEAMRLYRLPLDQVSVVIHRQSIVHSLVEYRDGAVLAQLGTPDMRLPIRYAMTYPERAESPAEPLDLLSCPPLTFAQPDREAFPCLRLAEEAAEEGGTACAILNGANEEAVGLFLAEKIGFSDIPRLVAEARAAVAVRQGPSLEDILAADQAARQAVLARA
;
A
#
# COMPACT_ATOMS: atom_id res chain seq x y z
N MET A 1 -15.54 0.51 24.26
CA MET A 1 -14.69 -0.73 24.39
C MET A 1 -13.34 -0.44 23.78
N SER A 2 -12.24 -0.89 24.38
CA SER A 2 -10.92 -0.75 23.78
C SER A 2 -10.87 -1.54 22.46
N LYS A 3 -10.55 -0.86 21.35
CA LYS A 3 -10.41 -1.53 20.05
C LYS A 3 -9.22 -2.51 20.10
N THR A 4 -9.38 -3.67 19.47
CA THR A 4 -8.36 -4.70 19.40
C THR A 4 -7.96 -4.91 17.94
N ILE A 5 -6.65 -4.94 17.66
CA ILE A 5 -6.14 -5.01 16.29
C ILE A 5 -5.32 -6.27 16.06
N SER A 6 -5.34 -6.75 14.81
CA SER A 6 -4.39 -7.71 14.26
C SER A 6 -3.51 -7.00 13.23
N ILE A 7 -2.19 -7.24 13.23
CA ILE A 7 -1.26 -6.57 12.33
C ILE A 7 -0.59 -7.61 11.43
N LEU A 8 -0.89 -7.57 10.15
CA LEU A 8 -0.22 -8.36 9.13
C LEU A 8 1.00 -7.58 8.63
N GLY A 9 2.22 -8.05 8.94
CA GLY A 9 3.46 -7.37 8.57
C GLY A 9 4.01 -6.44 9.66
N ALA A 10 3.96 -6.84 10.93
CA ALA A 10 4.33 -6.03 12.10
C ALA A 10 5.78 -5.54 12.12
N THR A 11 6.70 -6.27 11.51
CA THR A 11 8.14 -5.90 11.50
C THR A 11 8.53 -4.93 10.40
N GLY A 12 7.62 -4.65 9.44
CA GLY A 12 7.80 -3.66 8.38
C GLY A 12 7.64 -2.22 8.89
N SER A 13 7.88 -1.24 8.01
CA SER A 13 7.79 0.19 8.35
C SER A 13 6.40 0.58 8.85
N ILE A 14 5.34 0.22 8.11
CA ILE A 14 3.96 0.52 8.51
C ILE A 14 3.55 -0.25 9.76
N GLY A 15 3.93 -1.54 9.87
CA GLY A 15 3.63 -2.35 11.04
C GLY A 15 4.25 -1.79 12.33
N HIS A 16 5.49 -1.30 12.24
CA HIS A 16 6.18 -0.65 13.38
C HIS A 16 5.46 0.63 13.80
N GLN A 17 5.15 1.52 12.86
CA GLN A 17 4.41 2.76 13.13
C GLN A 17 2.98 2.48 13.61
N THR A 18 2.36 1.38 13.17
CA THR A 18 1.06 0.94 13.70
C THR A 18 1.17 0.55 15.18
N LEU A 19 2.25 -0.13 15.57
CA LEU A 19 2.49 -0.47 16.99
C LEU A 19 2.76 0.77 17.84
N ASP A 20 3.48 1.77 17.32
CA ASP A 20 3.67 3.06 18.00
C ASP A 20 2.31 3.75 18.25
N VAL A 21 1.45 3.77 17.22
CA VAL A 21 0.09 4.32 17.33
C VAL A 21 -0.77 3.50 18.31
N ALA A 22 -0.67 2.17 18.25
CA ALA A 22 -1.42 1.29 19.15
C ALA A 22 -1.05 1.52 20.62
N GLU A 23 0.23 1.69 20.92
CA GLU A 23 0.72 2.01 22.27
C GLU A 23 0.16 3.34 22.76
N GLN A 24 0.24 4.39 21.94
CA GLN A 24 -0.24 5.73 22.29
C GLN A 24 -1.76 5.80 22.51
N LEU A 25 -2.52 5.00 21.76
CA LEU A 25 -3.97 4.91 21.85
C LEU A 25 -4.46 3.88 22.88
N GLY A 26 -3.56 3.12 23.51
CA GLY A 26 -3.92 2.05 24.43
C GLY A 26 -4.71 0.91 23.75
N LEU A 27 -4.45 0.64 22.46
CA LEU A 27 -5.10 -0.44 21.73
C LEU A 27 -4.53 -1.79 22.15
N ARG A 28 -5.38 -2.82 22.17
CA ARG A 28 -4.94 -4.19 22.36
C ARG A 28 -4.48 -4.77 21.02
N VAL A 29 -3.39 -5.54 21.04
CA VAL A 29 -2.88 -6.27 19.87
C VAL A 29 -3.18 -7.75 20.06
N ALA A 30 -4.05 -8.31 19.23
CA ALA A 30 -4.44 -9.74 19.31
C ALA A 30 -3.50 -10.64 18.52
N ALA A 31 -3.01 -10.17 17.37
CA ALA A 31 -2.10 -10.94 16.54
C ALA A 31 -1.04 -10.07 15.87
N LEU A 32 0.16 -10.61 15.74
CA LEU A 32 1.30 -10.03 15.03
C LEU A 32 1.83 -11.01 14.00
N THR A 33 2.12 -10.54 12.79
CA THR A 33 2.75 -11.40 11.79
C THR A 33 3.98 -10.74 11.17
N ALA A 34 4.92 -11.56 10.69
CA ALA A 34 6.04 -11.13 9.88
C ALA A 34 6.48 -12.23 8.92
N HIS A 35 7.49 -11.97 8.09
CA HIS A 35 8.04 -13.00 7.20
C HIS A 35 9.02 -13.91 7.95
N SER A 36 10.20 -13.39 8.33
CA SER A 36 11.29 -14.20 8.90
C SER A 36 12.03 -13.53 10.08
N ASN A 37 11.69 -12.28 10.42
CA ASN A 37 12.40 -11.55 11.47
C ASN A 37 11.90 -11.96 12.88
N ALA A 38 12.40 -13.10 13.37
CA ALA A 38 12.02 -13.65 14.66
C ALA A 38 12.41 -12.75 15.83
N GLU A 39 13.61 -12.14 15.80
CA GLU A 39 14.10 -11.27 16.87
C GLU A 39 13.21 -10.04 17.08
N ARG A 40 12.87 -9.34 15.97
CA ARG A 40 12.00 -8.17 16.04
C ARG A 40 10.59 -8.55 16.46
N LEU A 41 10.05 -9.67 15.94
CA LEU A 41 8.72 -10.12 16.31
C LEU A 41 8.64 -10.59 17.77
N GLU A 42 9.71 -11.22 18.31
CA GLU A 42 9.82 -11.54 19.73
C GLU A 42 9.72 -10.28 20.60
N ALA A 43 10.53 -9.25 20.29
CA ALA A 43 10.52 -7.99 21.06
C ALA A 43 9.13 -7.34 21.05
N GLN A 44 8.44 -7.33 19.89
CA GLN A 44 7.07 -6.84 19.76
C GLN A 44 6.07 -7.70 20.54
N ALA A 45 6.18 -9.02 20.46
CA ALA A 45 5.31 -9.96 21.18
C ALA A 45 5.46 -9.83 22.70
N ARG A 46 6.69 -9.70 23.22
CA ARG A 46 6.92 -9.47 24.65
C ARG A 46 6.33 -8.15 25.15
N LYS A 47 6.38 -7.10 24.32
CA LYS A 47 5.84 -5.78 24.66
C LYS A 47 4.30 -5.76 24.62
N PHE A 48 3.70 -6.24 23.54
CA PHE A 48 2.26 -6.12 23.30
C PHE A 48 1.44 -7.34 23.76
N ARG A 49 2.10 -8.45 24.06
CA ARG A 49 1.51 -9.70 24.56
C ARG A 49 0.32 -10.16 23.72
N PRO A 50 0.49 -10.33 22.38
CA PRO A 50 -0.57 -10.81 21.53
C PRO A 50 -0.91 -12.27 21.87
N ARG A 51 -2.13 -12.68 21.57
CA ARG A 51 -2.51 -14.09 21.63
C ARG A 51 -1.76 -14.94 20.58
N LEU A 52 -1.48 -14.34 19.40
CA LEU A 52 -0.92 -15.03 18.25
C LEU A 52 0.26 -14.28 17.65
N ALA A 53 1.36 -14.96 17.40
CA ALA A 53 2.49 -14.50 16.60
C ALA A 53 2.71 -15.46 15.42
N VAL A 54 2.87 -14.92 14.20
CA VAL A 54 3.02 -15.72 12.99
C VAL A 54 4.27 -15.29 12.22
N LEU A 55 5.07 -16.27 11.83
CA LEU A 55 6.11 -16.09 10.81
C LEU A 55 5.81 -16.96 9.60
N THR A 56 5.81 -16.36 8.39
CA THR A 56 5.56 -17.12 7.16
C THR A 56 6.73 -18.03 6.79
N ASP A 57 7.94 -17.74 7.27
CA ASP A 57 9.08 -18.65 7.22
C ASP A 57 8.98 -19.67 8.38
N GLU A 58 8.90 -20.96 8.03
CA GLU A 58 8.70 -22.02 9.00
C GLU A 58 9.91 -22.24 9.93
N ALA A 59 11.13 -22.01 9.43
CA ALA A 59 12.33 -22.15 10.24
C ALA A 59 12.41 -21.05 11.29
N ALA A 60 12.14 -19.81 10.89
CA ALA A 60 12.08 -18.67 11.79
C ALA A 60 10.91 -18.81 12.80
N ALA A 61 9.79 -19.42 12.41
CA ALA A 61 8.67 -19.68 13.32
C ALA A 61 9.04 -20.67 14.42
N LYS A 62 9.80 -21.72 14.11
CA LYS A 62 10.31 -22.68 15.11
C LYS A 62 11.27 -21.99 16.09
N ASP A 63 12.15 -21.11 15.62
CA ASP A 63 13.03 -20.31 16.48
C ASP A 63 12.21 -19.39 17.39
N LEU A 64 11.21 -18.68 16.82
CA LEU A 64 10.33 -17.79 17.59
C LEU A 64 9.55 -18.57 18.68
N ALA A 65 9.07 -19.78 18.38
CA ALA A 65 8.36 -20.61 19.35
C ALA A 65 9.22 -20.96 20.55
N VAL A 66 10.51 -21.23 20.34
CA VAL A 66 11.46 -21.46 21.44
C VAL A 66 11.68 -20.17 22.24
N ARG A 67 11.85 -19.03 21.57
CA ARG A 67 12.07 -17.73 22.20
C ARG A 67 10.89 -17.27 23.05
N LEU A 68 9.66 -17.57 22.66
CA LEU A 68 8.43 -17.17 23.35
C LEU A 68 7.83 -18.27 24.25
N ALA A 69 8.57 -19.37 24.50
CA ALA A 69 8.10 -20.50 25.30
C ALA A 69 7.73 -20.15 26.76
N ASP A 70 8.23 -19.02 27.25
CA ASP A 70 7.93 -18.45 28.59
C ASP A 70 6.75 -17.49 28.60
N THR A 71 5.99 -17.39 27.49
CA THR A 71 4.85 -16.49 27.33
C THR A 71 3.58 -17.26 26.95
N ASP A 72 2.42 -16.60 27.06
CA ASP A 72 1.11 -17.15 26.61
C ASP A 72 0.86 -16.97 25.10
N THR A 73 1.81 -16.38 24.35
CA THR A 73 1.70 -16.14 22.93
C THR A 73 1.85 -17.43 22.14
N ARG A 74 0.79 -17.85 21.44
CA ARG A 74 0.85 -18.98 20.51
C ARG A 74 1.63 -18.59 19.26
N VAL A 75 2.61 -19.40 18.86
CA VAL A 75 3.40 -19.18 17.65
C VAL A 75 2.95 -20.14 16.55
N LEU A 76 2.75 -19.61 15.33
CA LEU A 76 2.45 -20.39 14.13
C LEU A 76 3.44 -20.07 13.02
N GLY A 77 3.64 -21.06 12.12
CA GLY A 77 4.52 -20.96 10.96
C GLY A 77 3.81 -21.22 9.64
N GLY A 78 4.39 -20.67 8.57
CA GLY A 78 3.92 -20.89 7.20
C GLY A 78 2.93 -19.83 6.67
N PRO A 79 2.77 -19.74 5.34
CA PRO A 79 1.94 -18.73 4.69
C PRO A 79 0.46 -18.79 5.08
N GLU A 80 -0.07 -19.99 5.26
CA GLU A 80 -1.49 -20.22 5.61
C GLU A 80 -1.82 -19.69 7.02
N ALA A 81 -0.84 -19.62 7.92
CA ALA A 81 -1.04 -19.08 9.26
C ALA A 81 -1.38 -17.56 9.28
N LEU A 82 -1.12 -16.84 8.18
CA LEU A 82 -1.59 -15.45 8.01
C LEU A 82 -3.12 -15.35 8.06
N LEU A 83 -3.82 -16.38 7.59
CA LEU A 83 -5.29 -16.44 7.64
C LEU A 83 -5.78 -16.47 9.09
N GLU A 84 -5.15 -17.26 9.97
CA GLU A 84 -5.51 -17.32 11.39
C GLU A 84 -5.33 -15.96 12.07
N ALA A 85 -4.24 -15.23 11.73
CA ALA A 85 -4.02 -13.88 12.26
C ALA A 85 -5.06 -12.88 11.74
N ALA A 86 -5.45 -12.98 10.47
CA ALA A 86 -6.43 -12.11 9.85
C ALA A 86 -7.84 -12.31 10.42
N VAL A 87 -8.21 -13.55 10.74
CA VAL A 87 -9.52 -13.87 11.30
C VAL A 87 -9.52 -14.02 12.83
N CYS A 88 -8.44 -13.61 13.51
CA CYS A 88 -8.31 -13.69 14.96
C CYS A 88 -9.58 -13.13 15.65
N PRO A 89 -10.32 -13.95 16.43
CA PRO A 89 -11.66 -13.55 16.92
C PRO A 89 -11.67 -12.31 17.81
N GLU A 90 -10.57 -12.06 18.51
CA GLU A 90 -10.45 -10.91 19.42
C GLU A 90 -10.19 -9.59 18.69
N ALA A 91 -9.78 -9.63 17.42
CA ALA A 91 -9.50 -8.43 16.66
C ALA A 91 -10.76 -7.87 15.99
N ASP A 92 -11.03 -6.59 16.20
CA ASP A 92 -12.08 -5.83 15.51
C ASP A 92 -11.58 -5.28 14.18
N THR A 93 -10.28 -4.97 14.12
CA THR A 93 -9.62 -4.34 12.97
C THR A 93 -8.38 -5.14 12.56
N VAL A 94 -8.20 -5.29 11.26
CA VAL A 94 -7.00 -5.90 10.66
C VAL A 94 -6.22 -4.84 9.90
N VAL A 95 -4.97 -4.63 10.29
CA VAL A 95 -4.04 -3.76 9.58
C VAL A 95 -3.27 -4.61 8.58
N THR A 96 -3.45 -4.35 7.30
CA THR A 96 -2.78 -5.09 6.23
C THR A 96 -1.53 -4.35 5.79
N ALA A 97 -0.40 -4.59 6.47
CA ALA A 97 0.88 -3.92 6.25
C ALA A 97 1.95 -4.84 5.61
N VAL A 98 1.51 -5.92 4.98
CA VAL A 98 2.36 -6.78 4.15
C VAL A 98 2.56 -6.17 2.77
N VAL A 99 3.58 -6.61 2.04
CA VAL A 99 3.90 -6.14 0.68
C VAL A 99 3.50 -7.19 -0.35
N GLY A 100 2.95 -6.75 -1.49
CA GLY A 100 2.62 -7.62 -2.61
C GLY A 100 1.34 -8.44 -2.41
N MET A 101 1.18 -9.46 -3.24
CA MET A 101 -0.05 -10.28 -3.33
C MET A 101 -0.33 -11.15 -2.10
N VAL A 102 0.64 -11.33 -1.20
CA VAL A 102 0.49 -12.19 0.00
C VAL A 102 -0.62 -11.69 0.94
N GLY A 103 -0.95 -10.39 0.88
CA GLY A 103 -2.01 -9.78 1.68
C GLY A 103 -3.44 -10.07 1.19
N LEU A 104 -3.63 -10.50 -0.06
CA LEU A 104 -4.95 -10.58 -0.68
C LEU A 104 -5.86 -11.63 -0.01
N ARG A 105 -5.40 -12.87 0.14
CA ARG A 105 -6.18 -13.94 0.77
C ARG A 105 -6.54 -13.63 2.23
N PRO A 106 -5.59 -13.20 3.09
CA PRO A 106 -5.90 -12.77 4.46
C PRO A 106 -6.88 -11.61 4.53
N THR A 107 -6.78 -10.62 3.64
CA THR A 107 -7.71 -9.49 3.59
C THR A 107 -9.13 -9.95 3.25
N LEU A 108 -9.30 -10.81 2.24
CA LEU A 108 -10.60 -11.38 1.90
C LEU A 108 -11.18 -12.23 3.03
N ALA A 109 -10.35 -12.98 3.75
CA ALA A 109 -10.78 -13.75 4.93
C ALA A 109 -11.28 -12.82 6.05
N ALA A 110 -10.54 -11.76 6.37
CA ALA A 110 -10.94 -10.78 7.37
C ALA A 110 -12.25 -10.05 7.00
N ILE A 111 -12.44 -9.72 5.72
CA ILE A 111 -13.68 -9.11 5.20
C ILE A 111 -14.88 -10.04 5.44
N ARG A 112 -14.74 -11.35 5.17
CA ARG A 112 -15.82 -12.35 5.42
C ARG A 112 -16.20 -12.43 6.88
N GLU A 113 -15.25 -12.21 7.79
CA GLU A 113 -15.49 -12.11 9.24
C GLU A 113 -15.95 -10.69 9.67
N LYS A 114 -16.32 -9.83 8.71
CA LYS A 114 -16.86 -8.47 8.94
C LYS A 114 -15.92 -7.56 9.74
N LYS A 115 -14.61 -7.82 9.68
CA LYS A 115 -13.63 -6.98 10.36
C LYS A 115 -13.41 -5.69 9.59
N ARG A 116 -13.11 -4.60 10.30
CA ARG A 116 -12.59 -3.40 9.67
C ARG A 116 -11.21 -3.68 9.10
N ILE A 117 -10.96 -3.23 7.88
CA ILE A 117 -9.67 -3.34 7.23
C ILE A 117 -8.99 -1.98 7.21
N ALA A 118 -7.91 -1.82 7.96
CA ALA A 118 -7.00 -0.69 7.83
C ALA A 118 -5.99 -1.04 6.72
N LEU A 119 -6.30 -0.60 5.50
CA LEU A 119 -5.62 -1.06 4.29
C LEU A 119 -4.36 -0.25 4.01
N ALA A 120 -3.19 -0.86 4.20
CA ALA A 120 -1.90 -0.32 3.78
C ALA A 120 -1.26 -1.09 2.61
N ASN A 121 -1.73 -2.31 2.35
CA ASN A 121 -1.30 -3.14 1.21
C ASN A 121 -2.09 -2.76 -0.05
N LYS A 122 -1.58 -1.79 -0.80
CA LYS A 122 -2.25 -1.27 -2.01
C LYS A 122 -2.41 -2.33 -3.10
N GLU A 123 -1.49 -3.28 -3.18
CA GLU A 123 -1.51 -4.36 -4.18
C GLU A 123 -2.79 -5.20 -4.10
N THR A 124 -3.40 -5.29 -2.92
CA THR A 124 -4.70 -5.94 -2.72
C THR A 124 -5.80 -5.32 -3.59
N LEU A 125 -5.90 -3.98 -3.63
CA LEU A 125 -6.89 -3.27 -4.48
C LEU A 125 -6.41 -3.13 -5.93
N VAL A 126 -5.12 -2.99 -6.15
CA VAL A 126 -4.56 -2.93 -7.51
C VAL A 126 -4.89 -4.21 -8.29
N CYS A 127 -4.60 -5.37 -7.70
CA CYS A 127 -4.71 -6.64 -8.40
C CYS A 127 -6.12 -7.23 -8.37
N ALA A 128 -6.85 -7.06 -7.27
CA ALA A 128 -8.14 -7.71 -7.03
C ALA A 128 -9.22 -6.74 -6.53
N GLY A 129 -9.10 -5.45 -6.84
CA GLY A 129 -9.94 -4.41 -6.24
C GLY A 129 -11.43 -4.66 -6.41
N GLN A 130 -11.90 -5.15 -7.57
CA GLN A 130 -13.31 -5.47 -7.75
C GLN A 130 -13.77 -6.56 -6.78
N LEU A 131 -13.02 -7.69 -6.69
CA LEU A 131 -13.36 -8.80 -5.79
C LEU A 131 -13.36 -8.36 -4.32
N VAL A 132 -12.39 -7.52 -3.94
CA VAL A 132 -12.25 -7.02 -2.56
C VAL A 132 -13.39 -6.08 -2.20
N MET A 133 -13.72 -5.13 -3.07
CA MET A 133 -14.79 -4.15 -2.83
C MET A 133 -16.17 -4.81 -2.85
N ASP A 134 -16.42 -5.76 -3.76
CA ASP A 134 -17.66 -6.53 -3.79
C ASP A 134 -17.84 -7.40 -2.53
N ALA A 135 -16.74 -8.02 -2.05
CA ALA A 135 -16.75 -8.75 -0.79
C ALA A 135 -17.02 -7.81 0.39
N ALA A 136 -16.38 -6.63 0.44
CA ALA A 136 -16.59 -5.65 1.51
C ALA A 136 -18.07 -5.23 1.59
N ASP A 137 -18.70 -4.95 0.44
CA ASP A 137 -20.15 -4.64 0.39
C ASP A 137 -21.02 -5.81 0.84
N ALA A 138 -20.74 -7.01 0.31
CA ALA A 138 -21.54 -8.19 0.59
C ALA A 138 -21.53 -8.60 2.07
N TYR A 139 -20.40 -8.43 2.74
CA TYR A 139 -20.24 -8.77 4.16
C TYR A 139 -20.41 -7.58 5.10
N GLY A 140 -20.49 -6.34 4.57
CA GLY A 140 -20.59 -5.12 5.36
C GLY A 140 -19.30 -4.80 6.11
N ALA A 141 -18.14 -5.15 5.55
CA ALA A 141 -16.85 -4.82 6.11
C ALA A 141 -16.40 -3.42 5.68
N GLU A 142 -15.87 -2.63 6.60
CA GLU A 142 -15.39 -1.29 6.31
C GLU A 142 -13.91 -1.32 5.91
N ILE A 143 -13.57 -0.71 4.78
CA ILE A 143 -12.18 -0.53 4.34
C ILE A 143 -11.79 0.93 4.58
N VAL A 144 -10.80 1.16 5.44
CA VAL A 144 -10.26 2.48 5.75
C VAL A 144 -8.80 2.53 5.24
N PRO A 145 -8.48 3.44 4.33
CA PRO A 145 -7.14 3.52 3.76
C PRO A 145 -6.10 4.05 4.75
N VAL A 146 -4.92 3.44 4.71
CA VAL A 146 -3.72 3.85 5.45
C VAL A 146 -2.72 4.55 4.55
N ASP A 147 -2.70 4.25 3.24
CA ASP A 147 -1.91 5.00 2.27
C ASP A 147 -2.24 6.49 2.39
N SER A 148 -1.20 7.36 2.44
CA SER A 148 -1.37 8.78 2.79
C SER A 148 -2.28 9.53 1.84
N GLU A 149 -2.17 9.30 0.55
CA GLU A 149 -2.96 9.95 -0.49
C GLU A 149 -4.43 9.50 -0.43
N HIS A 150 -4.64 8.20 -0.24
CA HIS A 150 -6.00 7.64 -0.12
C HIS A 150 -6.65 8.05 1.20
N SER A 151 -5.90 8.04 2.29
CA SER A 151 -6.40 8.58 3.56
C SER A 151 -6.80 10.06 3.45
N ALA A 152 -6.01 10.86 2.72
CA ALA A 152 -6.33 12.27 2.46
C ALA A 152 -7.65 12.42 1.69
N ILE A 153 -7.83 11.67 0.60
CA ILE A 153 -9.08 11.65 -0.16
C ILE A 153 -10.25 11.18 0.72
N PHE A 154 -10.06 10.09 1.49
CA PHE A 154 -11.06 9.58 2.40
C PHE A 154 -11.52 10.66 3.41
N GLN A 155 -10.58 11.45 3.94
CA GLN A 155 -10.87 12.56 4.85
C GLN A 155 -11.58 13.72 4.15
N CYS A 156 -11.20 14.07 2.93
CA CYS A 156 -11.86 15.11 2.13
C CYS A 156 -13.28 14.72 1.71
N LEU A 157 -13.59 13.43 1.65
CA LEU A 157 -14.91 12.89 1.32
C LEU A 157 -15.85 12.77 2.53
N GLN A 158 -15.38 13.11 3.75
CA GLN A 158 -16.27 13.15 4.92
C GLN A 158 -17.28 14.27 4.72
N GLY A 159 -18.56 13.92 4.73
CA GLY A 159 -19.65 14.85 4.43
C GLY A 159 -20.06 14.91 2.96
N CYS A 160 -19.37 14.22 2.05
CA CYS A 160 -19.84 14.01 0.67
C CYS A 160 -21.00 13.01 0.68
N ALA A 161 -22.21 13.51 0.46
CA ALA A 161 -23.41 12.68 0.52
C ALA A 161 -23.57 11.78 -0.70
N ASP A 162 -23.11 12.24 -1.87
CA ASP A 162 -23.24 11.55 -3.13
C ASP A 162 -21.93 11.60 -3.96
N ARG A 163 -21.42 10.44 -4.37
CA ARG A 163 -20.22 10.34 -5.21
C ARG A 163 -20.34 11.09 -6.53
N ARG A 164 -21.55 11.34 -7.03
CA ARG A 164 -21.81 12.14 -8.22
C ARG A 164 -21.44 13.62 -8.05
N GLU A 165 -21.27 14.10 -6.83
CA GLU A 165 -20.76 15.45 -6.53
C GLU A 165 -19.28 15.59 -6.83
N ILE A 166 -18.54 14.47 -6.88
CA ILE A 166 -17.11 14.47 -7.17
C ILE A 166 -16.92 14.75 -8.67
N LYS A 167 -16.11 15.77 -8.99
CA LYS A 167 -15.67 16.03 -10.36
C LYS A 167 -14.43 15.20 -10.67
N ARG A 168 -13.42 15.22 -9.76
CA ARG A 168 -12.22 14.37 -9.85
C ARG A 168 -11.47 14.28 -8.53
N LEU A 169 -10.66 13.24 -8.40
CA LEU A 169 -9.61 13.11 -7.40
C LEU A 169 -8.29 13.61 -7.97
N ILE A 170 -7.48 14.26 -7.13
CA ILE A 170 -6.17 14.77 -7.51
C ILE A 170 -5.14 14.16 -6.54
N LEU A 171 -4.45 13.12 -7.01
CA LEU A 171 -3.38 12.47 -6.27
C LEU A 171 -2.10 13.29 -6.37
N THR A 172 -1.50 13.61 -5.24
CA THR A 172 -0.19 14.27 -5.22
C THR A 172 0.93 13.23 -5.14
N CYS A 173 2.11 13.57 -5.65
CA CYS A 173 3.34 12.80 -5.44
C CYS A 173 4.56 13.71 -5.39
N SER A 174 5.62 13.27 -4.72
CA SER A 174 6.89 14.01 -4.67
C SER A 174 7.61 14.08 -6.02
N GLY A 175 7.25 13.21 -6.97
CA GLY A 175 7.97 13.01 -8.22
C GLY A 175 9.24 12.17 -8.08
N GLY A 176 9.51 11.64 -6.88
CA GLY A 176 10.67 10.79 -6.62
C GLY A 176 12.02 11.53 -6.64
N PRO A 177 13.14 10.78 -6.57
CA PRO A 177 14.49 11.35 -6.56
C PRO A 177 14.91 11.95 -7.91
N PHE A 178 14.29 11.52 -9.02
CA PHE A 178 14.70 11.89 -10.38
C PHE A 178 13.83 12.96 -11.03
N TYR A 179 12.99 13.62 -10.25
CA TYR A 179 12.15 14.71 -10.73
C TYR A 179 12.95 15.79 -11.48
N GLY A 180 12.53 16.12 -12.70
CA GLY A 180 13.14 17.12 -13.56
C GLY A 180 14.30 16.60 -14.41
N MET A 181 14.66 15.32 -14.30
CA MET A 181 15.64 14.66 -15.18
C MET A 181 14.98 14.21 -16.48
N THR A 182 15.77 14.21 -17.56
CA THR A 182 15.39 13.64 -18.84
C THR A 182 15.42 12.10 -18.81
N ALA A 183 14.76 11.45 -19.75
CA ALA A 183 14.80 9.97 -19.88
C ALA A 183 16.23 9.43 -20.04
N GLU A 184 17.13 10.17 -20.74
CA GLU A 184 18.53 9.76 -20.89
C GLU A 184 19.29 9.83 -19.57
N GLU A 185 19.07 10.87 -18.76
CA GLU A 185 19.70 11.01 -17.46
C GLU A 185 19.20 9.95 -16.48
N VAL A 186 17.89 9.74 -16.45
CA VAL A 186 17.25 8.69 -15.63
C VAL A 186 17.78 7.29 -15.97
N GLY A 187 18.01 7.00 -17.26
CA GLY A 187 18.54 5.72 -17.70
C GLY A 187 19.94 5.37 -17.17
N LYS A 188 20.69 6.37 -16.71
CA LYS A 188 22.05 6.21 -16.14
C LYS A 188 22.06 6.05 -14.61
N MET A 189 20.89 6.16 -13.97
CA MET A 189 20.78 6.15 -12.50
C MET A 189 20.99 4.75 -11.92
N THR A 190 21.70 4.73 -10.80
CA THR A 190 22.03 3.51 -10.07
C THR A 190 20.98 3.18 -9.01
N ARG A 191 21.07 1.96 -8.45
CA ARG A 191 20.30 1.54 -7.28
C ARG A 191 20.47 2.52 -6.11
N ALA A 192 21.70 2.98 -5.85
CA ALA A 192 21.97 3.91 -4.75
C ALA A 192 21.26 5.26 -4.95
N ASP A 193 21.15 5.74 -6.20
CA ASP A 193 20.46 6.96 -6.53
C ASP A 193 18.93 6.80 -6.39
N ALA A 194 18.38 5.69 -6.87
CA ALA A 194 16.96 5.40 -6.78
C ALA A 194 16.43 5.25 -5.34
N LEU A 195 17.30 4.85 -4.41
CA LEU A 195 16.95 4.69 -2.99
C LEU A 195 16.98 5.99 -2.18
N ARG A 196 17.29 7.14 -2.78
CA ARG A 196 17.34 8.46 -2.12
C ARG A 196 16.02 9.21 -2.26
N HIS A 197 14.97 8.76 -1.55
CA HIS A 197 13.69 9.49 -1.57
C HIS A 197 13.82 10.86 -0.87
N PRO A 198 13.25 11.97 -1.44
CA PRO A 198 13.45 13.32 -0.89
C PRO A 198 12.79 13.56 0.47
N ASN A 199 11.63 12.95 0.76
CA ASN A 199 10.79 13.30 1.91
C ASN A 199 10.49 12.14 2.84
N TRP A 200 10.54 10.89 2.36
CA TRP A 200 10.09 9.71 3.10
C TRP A 200 11.22 8.69 3.28
N THR A 201 11.27 8.09 4.46
CA THR A 201 12.10 6.89 4.72
C THR A 201 11.22 5.66 4.59
N MET A 202 11.39 4.90 3.52
CA MET A 202 10.52 3.78 3.16
C MET A 202 11.33 2.52 2.85
N GLY A 203 10.61 1.41 2.65
CA GLY A 203 11.21 0.17 2.15
C GLY A 203 11.79 0.32 0.73
N PRO A 204 12.77 -0.52 0.35
CA PRO A 204 13.47 -0.36 -0.93
C PRO A 204 12.55 -0.51 -2.15
N LYS A 205 11.59 -1.43 -2.13
CA LYS A 205 10.65 -1.65 -3.25
C LYS A 205 9.83 -0.39 -3.55
N ILE A 206 9.12 0.15 -2.56
CA ILE A 206 8.29 1.34 -2.74
C ILE A 206 9.12 2.58 -3.08
N THR A 207 10.36 2.67 -2.62
CA THR A 207 11.27 3.78 -2.96
C THR A 207 11.64 3.76 -4.45
N VAL A 208 11.90 2.58 -5.02
CA VAL A 208 12.11 2.41 -6.47
C VAL A 208 10.82 2.68 -7.24
N ASP A 209 9.67 2.24 -6.75
CA ASP A 209 8.37 2.54 -7.36
C ASP A 209 8.08 4.06 -7.40
N CYS A 210 8.49 4.80 -6.36
CA CYS A 210 8.42 6.27 -6.38
C CYS A 210 9.38 6.88 -7.42
N ALA A 211 10.59 6.31 -7.57
CA ALA A 211 11.57 6.78 -8.54
C ALA A 211 11.10 6.58 -9.98
N THR A 212 10.35 5.51 -10.27
CA THR A 212 9.76 5.21 -11.60
C THR A 212 8.38 5.83 -11.83
N LEU A 213 7.76 6.45 -10.83
CA LEU A 213 6.35 6.83 -10.77
C LEU A 213 5.38 5.63 -10.83
N MET A 214 5.84 4.39 -10.75
CA MET A 214 4.96 3.23 -10.63
C MET A 214 4.12 3.30 -9.36
N ASN A 215 4.68 3.72 -8.23
CA ASN A 215 3.92 3.87 -6.98
C ASN A 215 2.66 4.72 -7.22
N LYS A 216 2.81 5.85 -7.91
CA LYS A 216 1.67 6.72 -8.22
C LYS A 216 0.70 6.06 -9.22
N GLY A 217 1.20 5.29 -10.16
CA GLY A 217 0.35 4.47 -11.04
C GLY A 217 -0.47 3.44 -10.29
N LEU A 218 0.12 2.72 -9.33
CA LEU A 218 -0.61 1.78 -8.47
C LEU A 218 -1.65 2.50 -7.61
N GLU A 219 -1.34 3.68 -7.11
CA GLU A 219 -2.27 4.50 -6.34
C GLU A 219 -3.44 5.04 -7.17
N VAL A 220 -3.25 5.35 -8.45
CA VAL A 220 -4.35 5.67 -9.38
C VAL A 220 -5.32 4.50 -9.46
N ILE A 221 -4.83 3.28 -9.66
CA ILE A 221 -5.65 2.07 -9.70
C ILE A 221 -6.38 1.86 -8.38
N GLU A 222 -5.69 1.98 -7.25
CA GLU A 222 -6.27 1.86 -5.92
C GLU A 222 -7.39 2.88 -5.70
N ALA A 223 -7.18 4.16 -6.06
CA ALA A 223 -8.19 5.21 -5.95
C ALA A 223 -9.45 4.90 -6.78
N MET A 224 -9.27 4.45 -8.02
CA MET A 224 -10.39 4.03 -8.89
C MET A 224 -11.23 2.95 -8.21
N ARG A 225 -10.61 1.95 -7.59
CA ARG A 225 -11.29 0.83 -6.92
C ARG A 225 -11.95 1.27 -5.62
N LEU A 226 -11.19 1.92 -4.75
CA LEU A 226 -11.64 2.32 -3.40
C LEU A 226 -12.80 3.34 -3.47
N TYR A 227 -12.70 4.31 -4.39
CA TYR A 227 -13.71 5.37 -4.53
C TYR A 227 -14.70 5.12 -5.66
N ARG A 228 -14.53 4.02 -6.44
CA ARG A 228 -15.43 3.61 -7.54
C ARG A 228 -15.60 4.70 -8.59
N LEU A 229 -14.49 5.30 -8.97
CA LEU A 229 -14.42 6.34 -10.01
C LEU A 229 -13.67 5.81 -11.23
N PRO A 230 -14.06 6.25 -12.45
CA PRO A 230 -13.35 5.90 -13.67
C PRO A 230 -12.00 6.66 -13.74
N LEU A 231 -11.11 6.19 -14.61
CA LEU A 231 -9.76 6.73 -14.75
C LEU A 231 -9.74 8.22 -15.09
N ASP A 232 -10.63 8.69 -15.92
CA ASP A 232 -10.75 10.10 -16.34
C ASP A 232 -11.12 11.05 -15.20
N GLN A 233 -11.58 10.53 -14.07
CA GLN A 233 -11.83 11.26 -12.84
C GLN A 233 -10.69 11.15 -11.81
N VAL A 234 -9.53 10.57 -12.17
CA VAL A 234 -8.36 10.50 -11.29
C VAL A 234 -7.17 11.15 -11.99
N SER A 235 -6.65 12.22 -11.41
CA SER A 235 -5.51 12.96 -11.95
C SER A 235 -4.32 12.92 -10.98
N VAL A 236 -3.11 13.10 -11.54
CA VAL A 236 -1.85 13.10 -10.78
C VAL A 236 -1.18 14.45 -10.93
N VAL A 237 -0.69 15.00 -9.82
CA VAL A 237 0.15 16.20 -9.79
C VAL A 237 1.41 15.98 -8.96
N ILE A 238 2.52 16.54 -9.40
CA ILE A 238 3.75 16.59 -8.61
C ILE A 238 3.62 17.68 -7.56
N HIS A 239 3.86 17.34 -6.31
CA HIS A 239 3.94 18.25 -5.18
C HIS A 239 5.16 17.89 -4.33
N ARG A 240 6.27 18.59 -4.59
CA ARG A 240 7.60 18.27 -4.03
C ARG A 240 7.67 18.29 -2.52
N GLN A 241 6.87 19.14 -1.88
CA GLN A 241 6.92 19.39 -0.44
C GLN A 241 6.23 18.26 0.36
N SER A 242 5.38 17.43 -0.29
CA SER A 242 4.58 16.37 0.36
C SER A 242 3.77 16.84 1.59
N ILE A 243 3.32 18.10 1.58
CA ILE A 243 2.47 18.72 2.61
C ILE A 243 1.00 18.52 2.28
N VAL A 244 0.61 18.74 1.02
CA VAL A 244 -0.71 18.38 0.51
C VAL A 244 -0.67 16.92 0.11
N HIS A 245 -1.40 16.07 0.84
CA HIS A 245 -1.36 14.64 0.61
C HIS A 245 -2.25 14.19 -0.54
N SER A 246 -3.42 14.80 -0.76
CA SER A 246 -4.25 14.72 -1.97
C SER A 246 -5.44 15.67 -1.86
N LEU A 247 -6.20 15.81 -2.96
CA LEU A 247 -7.32 16.74 -3.05
C LEU A 247 -8.52 16.07 -3.73
N VAL A 248 -9.71 16.61 -3.43
CA VAL A 248 -10.96 16.28 -4.12
C VAL A 248 -11.52 17.56 -4.74
N GLU A 249 -11.71 17.57 -6.04
CA GLU A 249 -12.43 18.64 -6.74
C GLU A 249 -13.89 18.24 -6.90
N TYR A 250 -14.78 19.08 -6.43
CA TYR A 250 -16.22 18.91 -6.52
C TYR A 250 -16.80 19.62 -7.75
N ARG A 251 -18.04 19.25 -8.15
CA ARG A 251 -18.69 19.81 -9.36
C ARG A 251 -19.06 21.27 -9.24
N ASP A 252 -19.21 21.79 -8.02
CA ASP A 252 -19.43 23.21 -7.74
C ASP A 252 -18.16 24.08 -7.88
N GLY A 253 -17.01 23.44 -8.16
CA GLY A 253 -15.70 24.08 -8.28
C GLY A 253 -14.90 24.15 -6.98
N ALA A 254 -15.46 23.71 -5.84
CA ALA A 254 -14.71 23.61 -4.59
C ALA A 254 -13.61 22.55 -4.70
N VAL A 255 -12.44 22.82 -4.12
CA VAL A 255 -11.35 21.86 -4.00
C VAL A 255 -11.02 21.71 -2.52
N LEU A 256 -11.23 20.51 -1.97
CA LEU A 256 -10.83 20.18 -0.61
C LEU A 256 -9.51 19.40 -0.61
N ALA A 257 -8.63 19.74 0.32
CA ALA A 257 -7.32 19.13 0.47
C ALA A 257 -7.07 18.74 1.93
N GLN A 258 -6.43 17.59 2.15
CA GLN A 258 -5.88 17.29 3.46
C GLN A 258 -4.39 17.60 3.45
N LEU A 259 -3.97 18.40 4.43
CA LEU A 259 -2.58 18.80 4.64
C LEU A 259 -2.06 18.21 5.96
N GLY A 260 -0.76 17.94 5.99
CA GLY A 260 -0.07 17.48 7.19
C GLY A 260 1.44 17.36 6.97
N THR A 261 2.17 17.15 8.06
CA THR A 261 3.57 16.75 7.98
C THR A 261 3.68 15.33 7.39
N PRO A 262 4.77 14.97 6.67
CA PRO A 262 4.93 13.64 6.09
C PRO A 262 5.25 12.59 7.16
N ASP A 263 4.21 12.14 7.86
CA ASP A 263 4.28 11.15 8.93
C ASP A 263 3.14 10.12 8.78
N MET A 264 3.49 8.86 8.51
CA MET A 264 2.51 7.78 8.34
C MET A 264 1.69 7.48 9.61
N ARG A 265 2.13 7.91 10.77
CA ARG A 265 1.33 7.78 11.99
C ARG A 265 0.04 8.59 11.95
N LEU A 266 -0.04 9.65 11.13
CA LEU A 266 -1.28 10.42 10.93
C LEU A 266 -2.38 9.57 10.26
N PRO A 267 -2.19 9.03 9.05
CA PRO A 267 -3.21 8.21 8.41
C PRO A 267 -3.45 6.87 9.15
N ILE A 268 -2.41 6.24 9.73
CA ILE A 268 -2.57 5.05 10.55
C ILE A 268 -3.49 5.35 11.74
N ARG A 269 -3.23 6.43 12.48
CA ARG A 269 -4.04 6.84 13.63
C ARG A 269 -5.48 7.06 13.22
N TYR A 270 -5.71 7.81 12.13
CA TYR A 270 -7.06 8.06 11.65
C TYR A 270 -7.79 6.76 11.27
N ALA A 271 -7.12 5.83 10.61
CA ALA A 271 -7.70 4.53 10.30
C ALA A 271 -8.08 3.71 11.56
N MET A 272 -7.29 3.85 12.65
CA MET A 272 -7.60 3.17 13.92
C MET A 272 -8.74 3.84 14.69
N THR A 273 -8.86 5.17 14.61
CA THR A 273 -9.82 5.90 15.43
C THR A 273 -11.12 6.26 14.70
N TYR A 274 -11.12 6.22 13.37
CA TYR A 274 -12.29 6.60 12.55
C TYR A 274 -13.62 6.05 13.11
N PRO A 275 -14.69 6.88 13.17
CA PRO A 275 -14.80 8.24 12.61
C PRO A 275 -14.21 9.37 13.49
N GLU A 276 -13.70 9.07 14.65
CA GLU A 276 -13.16 10.06 15.58
C GLU A 276 -11.73 10.48 15.19
N ARG A 277 -11.34 11.69 15.68
CA ARG A 277 -9.96 12.19 15.56
C ARG A 277 -9.32 12.23 16.94
N ALA A 278 -8.31 11.39 17.16
CA ALA A 278 -7.53 11.39 18.39
C ALA A 278 -6.33 12.35 18.29
N GLU A 279 -5.90 12.87 19.43
CA GLU A 279 -4.67 13.66 19.52
C GLU A 279 -3.48 12.88 18.96
N SER A 280 -2.59 13.57 18.26
CA SER A 280 -1.40 13.00 17.64
C SER A 280 -0.15 13.64 18.24
N PRO A 281 0.90 12.86 18.56
CA PRO A 281 2.19 13.40 18.94
C PRO A 281 3.05 13.81 17.73
N ALA A 282 2.53 13.63 16.49
CA ALA A 282 3.22 14.12 15.31
C ALA A 282 3.34 15.64 15.37
N GLU A 283 4.46 16.15 14.84
CA GLU A 283 4.67 17.58 14.77
C GLU A 283 3.56 18.26 13.95
N PRO A 284 2.85 19.26 14.51
CA PRO A 284 1.78 19.94 13.79
C PRO A 284 2.35 20.73 12.61
N LEU A 285 1.58 20.77 11.51
CA LEU A 285 1.93 21.59 10.37
C LEU A 285 1.73 23.07 10.72
N ASP A 286 2.80 23.85 10.64
CA ASP A 286 2.74 25.31 10.72
C ASP A 286 2.74 25.93 9.30
N LEU A 287 1.62 26.46 8.90
CA LEU A 287 1.45 27.09 7.57
C LEU A 287 2.27 28.39 7.41
N LEU A 288 2.67 29.04 8.50
CA LEU A 288 3.46 30.28 8.44
C LEU A 288 4.95 30.01 8.18
N SER A 289 5.43 28.84 8.60
CA SER A 289 6.84 28.44 8.42
C SER A 289 7.05 27.42 7.30
N CYS A 290 5.98 26.82 6.75
CA CYS A 290 6.11 25.86 5.67
C CYS A 290 6.61 26.51 4.36
N PRO A 291 7.33 25.76 3.50
CA PRO A 291 7.75 26.27 2.22
C PRO A 291 6.55 26.55 1.29
N PRO A 292 6.72 27.40 0.25
CA PRO A 292 5.68 27.61 -0.76
C PRO A 292 5.21 26.27 -1.36
N LEU A 293 3.90 26.06 -1.41
CA LEU A 293 3.30 24.87 -2.02
C LEU A 293 3.34 25.01 -3.54
N THR A 294 3.99 24.07 -4.21
CA THR A 294 4.14 24.06 -5.67
C THR A 294 3.53 22.81 -6.29
N PHE A 295 2.99 22.95 -7.49
CA PHE A 295 2.37 21.88 -8.24
C PHE A 295 2.86 21.88 -9.68
N ALA A 296 3.09 20.68 -10.25
CA ALA A 296 3.52 20.50 -11.62
C ALA A 296 2.88 19.24 -12.24
N GLN A 297 2.94 19.15 -13.56
CA GLN A 297 2.52 17.94 -14.28
C GLN A 297 3.59 16.84 -14.15
N PRO A 298 3.20 15.55 -14.04
CA PRO A 298 4.14 14.45 -14.15
C PRO A 298 4.63 14.28 -15.59
N ASP A 299 5.92 14.01 -15.75
CA ASP A 299 6.51 13.68 -17.05
C ASP A 299 6.30 12.19 -17.34
N ARG A 300 5.33 11.87 -18.20
CA ARG A 300 4.97 10.49 -18.59
C ARG A 300 5.92 9.91 -19.66
N GLU A 301 6.76 10.71 -20.27
CA GLU A 301 7.77 10.26 -21.23
C GLU A 301 9.04 9.82 -20.51
N ALA A 302 9.53 10.65 -19.60
CA ALA A 302 10.68 10.30 -18.76
C ALA A 302 10.35 9.16 -17.75
N PHE A 303 9.09 9.06 -17.30
CA PHE A 303 8.63 8.08 -16.32
C PHE A 303 7.44 7.26 -16.85
N PRO A 304 7.66 6.32 -17.78
CA PRO A 304 6.58 5.63 -18.49
C PRO A 304 5.78 4.67 -17.60
N CYS A 305 6.25 4.30 -16.39
CA CYS A 305 5.53 3.40 -15.50
C CYS A 305 4.17 3.96 -15.06
N LEU A 306 4.03 5.28 -14.92
CA LEU A 306 2.72 5.89 -14.63
C LEU A 306 1.73 5.62 -15.76
N ARG A 307 2.13 5.84 -17.02
CA ARG A 307 1.29 5.56 -18.19
C ARG A 307 0.96 4.06 -18.32
N LEU A 308 1.94 3.17 -18.10
CA LEU A 308 1.72 1.73 -18.12
C LEU A 308 0.66 1.28 -17.10
N ALA A 309 0.63 1.92 -15.93
CA ALA A 309 -0.39 1.66 -14.92
C ALA A 309 -1.77 2.21 -15.30
N GLU A 310 -1.84 3.42 -15.87
CA GLU A 310 -3.07 4.01 -16.41
C GLU A 310 -3.67 3.12 -17.53
N GLU A 311 -2.84 2.64 -18.46
CA GLU A 311 -3.26 1.71 -19.52
C GLU A 311 -3.78 0.37 -18.96
N ALA A 312 -3.12 -0.21 -17.93
CA ALA A 312 -3.58 -1.43 -17.29
C ALA A 312 -4.91 -1.24 -16.56
N ALA A 313 -5.11 -0.06 -15.95
CA ALA A 313 -6.37 0.29 -15.30
C ALA A 313 -7.54 0.37 -16.28
N GLU A 314 -7.30 0.93 -17.47
CA GLU A 314 -8.27 1.09 -18.54
C GLU A 314 -8.62 -0.26 -19.20
N GLU A 315 -7.61 -1.12 -19.41
CA GLU A 315 -7.79 -2.46 -19.95
C GLU A 315 -8.60 -3.38 -19.02
N GLY A 316 -8.42 -3.22 -17.69
CA GLY A 316 -9.18 -3.97 -16.69
C GLY A 316 -8.81 -5.45 -16.61
N GLY A 317 -9.76 -6.28 -16.13
CA GLY A 317 -9.53 -7.71 -15.97
C GLY A 317 -8.29 -8.02 -15.12
N THR A 318 -7.43 -8.94 -15.59
CA THR A 318 -6.16 -9.29 -14.94
C THR A 318 -5.01 -8.34 -15.28
N ALA A 319 -5.20 -7.29 -16.10
CA ALA A 319 -4.13 -6.41 -16.56
C ALA A 319 -3.35 -5.74 -15.41
N CYS A 320 -4.05 -5.31 -14.35
CA CYS A 320 -3.42 -4.71 -13.17
C CYS A 320 -2.60 -5.73 -12.36
N ALA A 321 -3.02 -6.98 -12.29
CA ALA A 321 -2.25 -8.05 -11.65
C ALA A 321 -0.99 -8.38 -12.44
N ILE A 322 -1.09 -8.42 -13.77
CA ILE A 322 0.06 -8.59 -14.67
C ILE A 322 1.06 -7.43 -14.49
N LEU A 323 0.57 -6.18 -14.48
CA LEU A 323 1.40 -5.00 -14.22
C LEU A 323 2.15 -5.11 -12.90
N ASN A 324 1.43 -5.44 -11.82
CA ASN A 324 2.01 -5.53 -10.48
C ASN A 324 3.06 -6.64 -10.39
N GLY A 325 2.74 -7.85 -10.85
CA GLY A 325 3.67 -8.98 -10.83
C GLY A 325 4.94 -8.71 -11.64
N ALA A 326 4.79 -8.12 -12.83
CA ALA A 326 5.92 -7.70 -13.65
C ALA A 326 6.77 -6.63 -12.97
N ASN A 327 6.14 -5.62 -12.37
CA ASN A 327 6.85 -4.56 -11.66
C ASN A 327 7.62 -5.09 -10.44
N GLU A 328 6.98 -5.91 -9.60
CA GLU A 328 7.65 -6.48 -8.43
C GLU A 328 8.89 -7.29 -8.81
N GLU A 329 8.80 -8.10 -9.87
CA GLU A 329 9.92 -8.89 -10.35
C GLU A 329 11.05 -8.01 -10.92
N ALA A 330 10.70 -7.05 -11.80
CA ALA A 330 11.67 -6.14 -12.39
C ALA A 330 12.39 -5.28 -11.32
N VAL A 331 11.64 -4.75 -10.33
CA VAL A 331 12.22 -4.02 -9.21
C VAL A 331 13.11 -4.92 -8.35
N GLY A 332 12.73 -6.19 -8.13
CA GLY A 332 13.58 -7.18 -7.46
C GLY A 332 14.92 -7.40 -8.16
N LEU A 333 14.90 -7.55 -9.48
CA LEU A 333 16.09 -7.68 -10.31
C LEU A 333 16.98 -6.42 -10.28
N PHE A 334 16.37 -5.24 -10.33
CA PHE A 334 17.08 -3.97 -10.20
C PHE A 334 17.74 -3.81 -8.82
N LEU A 335 17.03 -4.13 -7.74
CA LEU A 335 17.58 -4.10 -6.39
C LEU A 335 18.71 -5.12 -6.18
N ALA A 336 18.68 -6.22 -6.93
CA ALA A 336 19.78 -7.19 -7.00
C ALA A 336 20.89 -6.81 -7.98
N GLU A 337 20.81 -5.62 -8.61
CA GLU A 337 21.79 -5.09 -9.58
C GLU A 337 21.98 -5.99 -10.82
N LYS A 338 20.94 -6.74 -11.20
CA LYS A 338 20.93 -7.61 -12.38
C LYS A 338 20.48 -6.89 -13.66
N ILE A 339 19.77 -5.78 -13.52
CA ILE A 339 19.26 -4.96 -14.63
C ILE A 339 19.46 -3.46 -14.32
N GLY A 340 19.44 -2.62 -15.37
CA GLY A 340 19.48 -1.17 -15.23
C GLY A 340 18.11 -0.56 -14.87
N PHE A 341 18.12 0.73 -14.49
CA PHE A 341 16.88 1.42 -14.10
C PHE A 341 15.86 1.52 -15.26
N SER A 342 16.33 1.80 -16.47
CA SER A 342 15.50 1.87 -17.68
C SER A 342 14.92 0.51 -18.13
N ASP A 343 15.48 -0.59 -17.63
CA ASP A 343 14.93 -1.91 -17.92
C ASP A 343 13.63 -2.19 -17.19
N ILE A 344 13.38 -1.52 -16.05
CA ILE A 344 12.15 -1.72 -15.27
C ILE A 344 10.91 -1.45 -16.13
N PRO A 345 10.70 -0.24 -16.70
CA PRO A 345 9.52 0.03 -17.52
C PRO A 345 9.49 -0.82 -18.81
N ARG A 346 10.64 -1.12 -19.40
CA ARG A 346 10.73 -2.00 -20.59
C ARG A 346 10.21 -3.40 -20.29
N LEU A 347 10.72 -4.03 -19.24
CA LEU A 347 10.32 -5.39 -18.84
C LEU A 347 8.86 -5.47 -18.43
N VAL A 348 8.34 -4.44 -17.74
CA VAL A 348 6.92 -4.35 -17.39
C VAL A 348 6.05 -4.28 -18.66
N ALA A 349 6.43 -3.45 -19.64
CA ALA A 349 5.70 -3.33 -20.91
C ALA A 349 5.74 -4.64 -21.70
N GLU A 350 6.90 -5.29 -21.80
CA GLU A 350 7.08 -6.56 -22.50
C GLU A 350 6.29 -7.70 -21.84
N ALA A 351 6.26 -7.76 -20.50
CA ALA A 351 5.49 -8.77 -19.77
C ALA A 351 3.98 -8.56 -19.97
N ARG A 352 3.50 -7.29 -19.94
CA ARG A 352 2.10 -6.96 -20.24
C ARG A 352 1.69 -7.39 -21.66
N ALA A 353 2.56 -7.21 -22.64
CA ALA A 353 2.30 -7.64 -24.01
C ALA A 353 2.31 -9.17 -24.18
N ALA A 354 3.03 -9.89 -23.34
CA ALA A 354 3.21 -11.34 -23.45
C ALA A 354 2.15 -12.17 -22.73
N VAL A 355 1.54 -11.62 -21.67
CA VAL A 355 0.55 -12.33 -20.84
C VAL A 355 -0.86 -11.91 -21.23
N ALA A 356 -1.68 -12.89 -21.60
CA ALA A 356 -3.06 -12.62 -22.02
C ALA A 356 -3.92 -12.14 -20.84
N VAL A 357 -4.67 -11.06 -21.05
CA VAL A 357 -5.60 -10.51 -20.08
C VAL A 357 -6.91 -11.31 -20.09
N ARG A 358 -7.40 -11.65 -18.90
CA ARG A 358 -8.69 -12.31 -18.70
C ARG A 358 -9.68 -11.32 -18.08
N GLN A 359 -10.84 -11.17 -18.70
CA GLN A 359 -11.92 -10.33 -18.17
C GLN A 359 -12.79 -11.10 -17.18
N GLY A 360 -13.33 -10.41 -16.16
CA GLY A 360 -14.13 -11.01 -15.10
C GLY A 360 -13.38 -12.10 -14.31
N PRO A 361 -12.13 -11.85 -13.84
CA PRO A 361 -11.26 -12.88 -13.31
C PRO A 361 -11.73 -13.38 -11.94
N SER A 362 -11.54 -14.67 -11.69
CA SER A 362 -11.55 -15.26 -10.35
C SER A 362 -10.29 -14.90 -9.58
N LEU A 363 -10.25 -15.20 -8.29
CA LEU A 363 -9.04 -15.04 -7.48
C LEU A 363 -7.87 -15.87 -8.04
N GLU A 364 -8.14 -17.09 -8.47
CA GLU A 364 -7.16 -17.99 -9.05
C GLU A 364 -6.61 -17.45 -10.38
N ASP A 365 -7.46 -16.82 -11.21
CA ASP A 365 -7.02 -16.16 -12.44
C ASP A 365 -6.07 -14.99 -12.17
N ILE A 366 -6.37 -14.20 -11.13
CA ILE A 366 -5.52 -13.07 -10.72
C ILE A 366 -4.15 -13.57 -10.25
N LEU A 367 -4.12 -14.59 -9.39
CA LEU A 367 -2.88 -15.19 -8.89
C LEU A 367 -2.06 -15.82 -10.00
N ALA A 368 -2.71 -16.51 -10.95
CA ALA A 368 -2.05 -17.10 -12.10
C ALA A 368 -1.47 -16.03 -13.04
N ALA A 369 -2.17 -14.92 -13.25
CA ALA A 369 -1.72 -13.80 -14.07
C ALA A 369 -0.50 -13.09 -13.47
N ASP A 370 -0.48 -12.84 -12.15
CA ASP A 370 0.68 -12.31 -11.42
C ASP A 370 1.89 -13.23 -11.60
N GLN A 371 1.72 -14.54 -11.39
CA GLN A 371 2.80 -15.51 -11.55
C GLN A 371 3.32 -15.59 -13.00
N ALA A 372 2.43 -15.57 -13.99
CA ALA A 372 2.81 -15.58 -15.40
C ALA A 372 3.59 -14.31 -15.78
N ALA A 373 3.22 -13.16 -15.24
CA ALA A 373 3.93 -11.90 -15.48
C ALA A 373 5.36 -11.93 -14.89
N ARG A 374 5.55 -12.48 -13.69
CA ARG A 374 6.88 -12.69 -13.09
C ARG A 374 7.75 -13.57 -13.96
N GLN A 375 7.23 -14.70 -14.45
CA GLN A 375 7.95 -15.57 -15.35
C GLN A 375 8.30 -14.89 -16.67
N ALA A 376 7.39 -14.06 -17.20
CA ALA A 376 7.63 -13.31 -18.42
C ALA A 376 8.78 -12.29 -18.26
N VAL A 377 8.92 -11.65 -17.10
CA VAL A 377 10.05 -10.77 -16.78
C VAL A 377 11.34 -11.57 -16.69
N LEU A 378 11.38 -12.66 -15.91
CA LEU A 378 12.58 -13.51 -15.74
C LEU A 378 13.11 -14.08 -17.06
N ALA A 379 12.22 -14.35 -18.02
CA ALA A 379 12.60 -14.86 -19.33
C ALA A 379 13.22 -13.79 -20.27
N ARG A 380 13.14 -12.48 -19.91
CA ARG A 380 13.55 -11.34 -20.74
C ARG A 380 14.62 -10.44 -20.10
N ALA A 381 14.94 -10.69 -18.82
CA ALA A 381 15.93 -9.96 -18.04
C ALA A 381 17.37 -10.30 -18.38
#